data_bcbbdbfe64c1f6c0ef0be568ec341abb
#
_entry.id   bcbbdbfe64c1f6c0ef0be568ec341abb
#
_cell.length_a   1.000
_cell.length_b   1.000
_cell.length_c   1.000
_cell.angle_alpha   90.00
_cell.angle_beta   90.00
_cell.angle_gamma   90.00
#
_symmetry.space_group_name_H-M   'P 1'
#
loop_
_entity.id
_entity.type
_entity.pdbx_description
1 polymer ?
#
loop_
_entity_poly.entity_id
_entity_poly.type
_entity_poly.pdbx_seq_one_letter_code
_entity_poly.pdbx_strand_id
1 'polypeptide(L)'
;LMDDGPFDKNPHYVRLSTPKHAAKRTGLENEGFFGIGVKQGESYRFSVWARIPEGENSARIRVELVDTKSMGENHDFAVSQVVIDSKEWKRYQVIMKPTQTNPKATLRIFLEGTNAVDLEHVSLFPVDTWKGRENGLRKDLVQLLADLKPGIFRFPGGCIVEGTDLETRYQWKNSVGPVENRPLNENRWHYTFSNRYYPDYYQSYGLGFYEFFLLSEEIGAEPLPILSCGLACQFQNDDMSAHVAVEDLDPYIQDALDLIEFANGDVTTEWGKLRAEMGHPAPFNMKFIGIGNEQWGPEYPERLEPFIKAIRAAYPNIQIVGSSGPNSEGDQFDYLWPEMKRLKADLVDEHFYRPESWFLAQGARYDNYDRKGPKVFAGEYACHGRGKKWNHFNAALLEAAFMTTIERNADIVHMSSYAPLFAHVEGWQWRPDMIWFDNMTSFRTCSYYVQQLYSTYKGTNALKMTMDGKNITGADGQNGLFASA
;
A
#
# COMPACT_ATOMS: atom_id res chain seq x y z
N LEU A 1 -25.23 -0.80 17.04
CA LEU A 1 -24.44 -1.70 16.19
C LEU A 1 -25.06 -3.09 16.26
N MET A 2 -25.14 -3.77 15.14
CA MET A 2 -25.68 -5.12 14.96
C MET A 2 -24.61 -5.98 14.33
N ASP A 3 -24.73 -7.32 14.40
CA ASP A 3 -23.70 -8.28 14.01
C ASP A 3 -24.21 -9.44 13.11
N ASP A 4 -25.43 -9.35 12.63
CA ASP A 4 -26.07 -10.27 11.68
C ASP A 4 -26.22 -9.66 10.28
N GLY A 5 -25.18 -9.00 9.81
CA GLY A 5 -25.14 -8.30 8.53
C GLY A 5 -25.01 -9.23 7.31
N PRO A 6 -24.97 -8.65 6.11
CA PRO A 6 -25.05 -9.42 4.87
C PRO A 6 -23.73 -10.05 4.42
N PHE A 7 -22.62 -9.72 5.07
CA PHE A 7 -21.27 -10.12 4.65
C PHE A 7 -20.57 -10.95 5.70
N ASP A 8 -20.17 -12.15 5.36
CA ASP A 8 -19.60 -13.14 6.31
C ASP A 8 -18.33 -12.63 7.01
N LYS A 9 -17.47 -11.92 6.28
CA LYS A 9 -16.22 -11.37 6.84
C LYS A 9 -16.36 -9.96 7.40
N ASN A 10 -17.50 -9.30 7.18
CA ASN A 10 -17.83 -7.98 7.69
C ASN A 10 -19.31 -7.95 8.11
N PRO A 11 -19.67 -8.67 9.21
CA PRO A 11 -21.06 -8.88 9.59
C PRO A 11 -21.71 -7.69 10.32
N HIS A 12 -20.95 -6.65 10.63
CA HIS A 12 -21.46 -5.54 11.44
C HIS A 12 -22.21 -4.52 10.59
N TYR A 13 -23.33 -4.04 11.09
CA TYR A 13 -24.07 -2.94 10.49
C TYR A 13 -24.68 -2.02 11.54
N VAL A 14 -25.13 -0.84 11.12
CA VAL A 14 -25.80 0.14 11.99
C VAL A 14 -27.28 0.14 11.74
N ARG A 15 -28.08 -0.08 12.79
CA ARG A 15 -29.52 0.22 12.79
C ARG A 15 -29.77 1.63 13.29
N LEU A 16 -30.26 2.50 12.41
CA LEU A 16 -30.79 3.81 12.79
C LEU A 16 -32.28 3.69 13.09
N SER A 17 -32.71 4.26 14.20
CA SER A 17 -34.13 4.35 14.52
C SER A 17 -34.44 5.72 15.17
N THR A 18 -35.54 6.33 14.79
CA THR A 18 -35.95 7.59 15.39
C THR A 18 -36.93 7.32 16.52
N PRO A 19 -36.66 7.75 17.77
CA PRO A 19 -37.61 7.64 18.86
C PRO A 19 -38.89 8.44 18.54
N LYS A 20 -40.07 7.92 18.95
CA LYS A 20 -41.39 8.49 18.66
C LYS A 20 -41.57 9.97 19.04
N HIS A 21 -40.70 10.50 19.89
CA HIS A 21 -40.73 11.90 20.39
C HIS A 21 -39.38 12.61 20.23
N ALA A 22 -38.55 12.22 19.25
CA ALA A 22 -37.27 12.87 19.05
C ALA A 22 -37.44 14.32 18.56
N ALA A 23 -36.94 15.25 19.35
CA ALA A 23 -36.87 16.67 18.94
C ALA A 23 -35.74 16.97 17.95
N LYS A 24 -34.85 15.99 17.68
CA LYS A 24 -33.67 16.14 16.83
C LYS A 24 -33.62 15.01 15.79
N ARG A 25 -32.97 15.29 14.67
CA ARG A 25 -32.69 14.28 13.63
C ARG A 25 -31.77 13.19 14.18
N THR A 26 -32.03 11.94 13.87
CA THR A 26 -31.14 10.81 14.14
C THR A 26 -30.33 10.51 12.90
N GLY A 27 -29.02 10.32 13.03
CA GLY A 27 -28.16 10.07 11.89
C GLY A 27 -26.77 9.64 12.27
N LEU A 28 -25.95 9.49 11.24
CA LEU A 28 -24.53 9.20 11.28
C LEU A 28 -23.74 10.36 10.69
N GLU A 29 -22.54 10.56 11.19
CA GLU A 29 -21.59 11.51 10.67
C GLU A 29 -20.26 10.80 10.42
N ASN A 30 -19.63 11.08 9.26
CA ASN A 30 -18.29 10.64 8.92
C ASN A 30 -17.48 11.86 8.50
N GLU A 31 -16.49 12.21 9.28
CA GLU A 31 -15.60 13.35 9.07
C GLU A 31 -14.47 13.07 8.07
N GLY A 32 -14.38 11.83 7.55
CA GLY A 32 -13.31 11.40 6.66
C GLY A 32 -11.95 11.33 7.35
N PHE A 33 -10.91 11.14 6.56
CA PHE A 33 -9.53 11.17 7.02
C PHE A 33 -8.99 12.60 6.90
N PHE A 34 -9.00 13.34 8.02
CA PHE A 34 -8.74 14.79 8.06
C PHE A 34 -9.67 15.62 7.16
N GLY A 35 -10.90 15.17 7.00
CA GLY A 35 -11.92 15.73 6.13
C GLY A 35 -12.10 14.96 4.83
N ILE A 36 -13.17 15.27 4.12
CA ILE A 36 -13.48 14.74 2.78
C ILE A 36 -13.26 15.86 1.76
N GLY A 37 -12.35 15.69 0.81
CA GLY A 37 -12.11 16.67 -0.24
C GLY A 37 -13.16 16.59 -1.34
N VAL A 38 -13.87 17.70 -1.58
CA VAL A 38 -14.86 17.80 -2.65
C VAL A 38 -14.69 19.08 -3.45
N LYS A 39 -14.94 19.01 -4.77
CA LYS A 39 -14.82 20.16 -5.70
C LYS A 39 -16.18 20.55 -6.25
N GLN A 40 -16.41 21.83 -6.35
CA GLN A 40 -17.61 22.40 -6.92
C GLN A 40 -17.88 21.86 -8.32
N GLY A 41 -19.10 21.38 -8.56
CA GLY A 41 -19.56 20.91 -9.86
C GLY A 41 -19.07 19.52 -10.27
N GLU A 42 -18.10 18.93 -9.56
CA GLU A 42 -17.75 17.52 -9.77
C GLU A 42 -18.81 16.58 -9.21
N SER A 43 -18.85 15.37 -9.72
CA SER A 43 -19.83 14.35 -9.30
C SER A 43 -19.20 13.36 -8.35
N TYR A 44 -19.91 13.05 -7.27
CA TYR A 44 -19.54 12.06 -6.27
C TYR A 44 -20.65 11.00 -6.17
N ARG A 45 -20.25 9.73 -6.17
CA ARG A 45 -21.19 8.61 -6.00
C ARG A 45 -21.23 8.25 -4.53
N PHE A 46 -22.37 8.50 -3.92
CA PHE A 46 -22.74 7.90 -2.64
C PHE A 46 -23.35 6.53 -2.89
N SER A 47 -22.96 5.54 -2.11
CA SER A 47 -23.63 4.23 -2.08
C SER A 47 -23.70 3.69 -0.67
N VAL A 48 -24.71 2.84 -0.43
CA VAL A 48 -24.94 2.19 0.86
C VAL A 48 -25.67 0.87 0.63
N TRP A 49 -25.28 -0.17 1.33
CA TRP A 49 -26.12 -1.36 1.49
C TRP A 49 -27.12 -1.08 2.59
N ALA A 50 -28.40 -1.31 2.30
CA ALA A 50 -29.46 -1.00 3.24
C ALA A 50 -30.62 -1.98 3.11
N ARG A 51 -31.34 -2.15 4.22
CA ARG A 51 -32.63 -2.85 4.28
C ARG A 51 -33.58 -2.19 5.27
N ILE A 52 -34.84 -2.55 5.17
CA ILE A 52 -35.86 -2.16 6.14
C ILE A 52 -36.01 -3.30 7.15
N PRO A 53 -35.89 -3.04 8.46
CA PRO A 53 -36.15 -4.03 9.50
C PRO A 53 -37.64 -4.44 9.52
N GLU A 54 -37.92 -5.58 10.16
CA GLU A 54 -39.29 -6.05 10.33
C GLU A 54 -40.17 -5.01 11.01
N GLY A 55 -41.44 -4.92 10.54
CA GLY A 55 -42.42 -3.96 11.05
C GLY A 55 -42.45 -2.62 10.31
N GLU A 56 -41.45 -2.36 9.45
CA GLU A 56 -41.40 -1.16 8.63
C GLU A 56 -41.75 -1.45 7.16
N ASN A 57 -42.22 -0.43 6.44
CA ASN A 57 -42.61 -0.57 5.03
C ASN A 57 -41.66 0.17 4.08
N SER A 58 -41.13 1.32 4.50
CA SER A 58 -40.12 2.09 3.77
C SER A 58 -39.41 3.03 4.73
N ALA A 59 -38.19 3.39 4.41
CA ALA A 59 -37.44 4.42 5.10
C ALA A 59 -36.88 5.41 4.07
N ARG A 60 -36.66 6.64 4.51
CA ARG A 60 -35.97 7.64 3.70
C ARG A 60 -34.75 8.14 4.46
N ILE A 61 -33.61 8.10 3.81
CA ILE A 61 -32.39 8.73 4.33
C ILE A 61 -32.07 9.98 3.51
N ARG A 62 -31.66 11.02 4.21
CA ARG A 62 -31.12 12.25 3.66
C ARG A 62 -29.60 12.24 3.82
N VAL A 63 -28.89 12.39 2.73
CA VAL A 63 -27.44 12.38 2.65
C VAL A 63 -26.94 13.79 2.36
N GLU A 64 -26.04 14.29 3.17
CA GLU A 64 -25.55 15.68 3.12
C GLU A 64 -24.02 15.72 3.10
N LEU A 65 -23.44 16.61 2.29
CA LEU A 65 -22.07 17.08 2.46
C LEU A 65 -22.11 18.47 3.07
N VAL A 66 -21.44 18.64 4.19
CA VAL A 66 -21.52 19.85 5.01
C VAL A 66 -20.13 20.36 5.39
N ASP A 67 -20.05 21.66 5.68
CA ASP A 67 -18.91 22.26 6.36
C ASP A 67 -19.25 22.40 7.86
N THR A 68 -18.65 21.58 8.70
CA THR A 68 -18.87 21.59 10.15
C THR A 68 -18.07 22.68 10.88
N LYS A 69 -17.12 23.34 10.19
CA LYS A 69 -16.26 24.37 10.78
C LYS A 69 -16.79 25.78 10.59
N SER A 70 -17.73 26.00 9.67
CA SER A 70 -18.36 27.30 9.49
C SER A 70 -19.37 27.55 10.61
N MET A 71 -19.20 28.64 11.33
CA MET A 71 -20.16 29.08 12.34
C MET A 71 -21.38 29.69 11.65
N GLY A 72 -22.52 29.02 11.68
CA GLY A 72 -23.79 29.49 11.12
C GLY A 72 -24.76 28.37 10.75
N GLU A 73 -25.98 28.69 10.45
CA GLU A 73 -27.03 27.73 10.09
C GLU A 73 -26.79 27.14 8.71
N ASN A 74 -26.90 25.82 8.58
CA ASN A 74 -27.00 25.03 7.36
C ASN A 74 -25.96 25.35 6.28
N HIS A 75 -24.77 24.79 6.42
CA HIS A 75 -23.74 24.79 5.37
C HIS A 75 -23.71 23.47 4.61
N ASP A 76 -24.87 22.91 4.30
CA ASP A 76 -25.00 21.80 3.36
C ASP A 76 -24.79 22.34 1.93
N PHE A 77 -23.83 21.78 1.24
CA PHE A 77 -23.49 22.17 -0.14
C PHE A 77 -23.69 21.04 -1.14
N ALA A 78 -24.14 19.88 -0.67
CA ALA A 78 -24.71 18.82 -1.51
C ALA A 78 -25.72 18.04 -0.67
N VAL A 79 -26.89 17.83 -1.20
CA VAL A 79 -27.97 17.09 -0.53
C VAL A 79 -28.60 16.14 -1.51
N SER A 80 -28.84 14.91 -1.07
CA SER A 80 -29.60 13.91 -1.81
C SER A 80 -30.47 13.11 -0.85
N GLN A 81 -31.49 12.47 -1.41
CA GLN A 81 -32.39 11.57 -0.67
C GLN A 81 -32.37 10.19 -1.33
N VAL A 82 -32.42 9.16 -0.50
CA VAL A 82 -32.52 7.77 -0.93
C VAL A 82 -33.71 7.12 -0.21
N VAL A 83 -34.57 6.50 -0.97
CA VAL A 83 -35.71 5.73 -0.45
C VAL A 83 -35.28 4.28 -0.37
N ILE A 84 -35.39 3.69 0.82
CA ILE A 84 -35.11 2.29 1.11
C ILE A 84 -36.43 1.59 1.19
N ASP A 85 -36.68 0.63 0.28
CA ASP A 85 -37.94 -0.05 0.09
C ASP A 85 -37.87 -1.58 0.11
N SER A 86 -36.65 -2.13 0.36
CA SER A 86 -36.41 -3.57 0.40
C SER A 86 -36.21 -4.07 1.83
N LYS A 87 -36.81 -5.21 2.17
CA LYS A 87 -36.51 -5.97 3.39
C LYS A 87 -35.25 -6.81 3.29
N GLU A 88 -34.86 -7.12 2.05
CA GLU A 88 -33.57 -7.76 1.77
C GLU A 88 -32.48 -6.70 1.59
N TRP A 89 -31.26 -7.06 1.95
CA TRP A 89 -30.11 -6.19 1.73
C TRP A 89 -29.95 -5.86 0.24
N LYS A 90 -29.88 -4.57 -0.06
CA LYS A 90 -29.73 -4.06 -1.42
C LYS A 90 -28.82 -2.86 -1.42
N ARG A 91 -28.00 -2.73 -2.45
CA ARG A 91 -27.15 -1.55 -2.66
C ARG A 91 -27.96 -0.43 -3.32
N TYR A 92 -28.01 0.73 -2.66
CA TYR A 92 -28.61 1.96 -3.15
C TYR A 92 -27.51 2.95 -3.50
N GLN A 93 -27.75 3.77 -4.52
CA GLN A 93 -26.76 4.75 -5.00
C GLN A 93 -27.44 6.06 -5.38
N VAL A 94 -26.71 7.17 -5.21
CA VAL A 94 -27.11 8.49 -5.71
C VAL A 94 -25.86 9.32 -6.06
N ILE A 95 -25.99 10.19 -7.06
CA ILE A 95 -24.94 11.12 -7.44
C ILE A 95 -25.16 12.44 -6.70
N MET A 96 -24.11 12.89 -6.03
CA MET A 96 -24.06 14.17 -5.34
C MET A 96 -23.20 15.14 -6.12
N LYS A 97 -23.62 16.40 -6.25
CA LYS A 97 -22.87 17.48 -6.91
C LYS A 97 -22.72 18.64 -5.96
N PRO A 98 -21.54 18.83 -5.37
CA PRO A 98 -21.28 19.96 -4.46
C PRO A 98 -21.42 21.31 -5.19
N THR A 99 -22.05 22.26 -4.50
CA THR A 99 -22.21 23.64 -4.98
C THR A 99 -21.01 24.52 -4.63
N GLN A 100 -20.07 24.00 -3.82
CA GLN A 100 -18.82 24.66 -3.45
C GLN A 100 -17.68 23.65 -3.31
N THR A 101 -16.45 24.13 -3.44
CA THR A 101 -15.24 23.37 -3.15
C THR A 101 -14.94 23.41 -1.66
N ASN A 102 -14.72 22.25 -1.03
CA ASN A 102 -14.33 22.16 0.36
C ASN A 102 -13.29 21.02 0.56
N PRO A 103 -12.10 21.29 1.10
CA PRO A 103 -11.08 20.28 1.34
C PRO A 103 -11.36 19.40 2.58
N LYS A 104 -12.31 19.82 3.43
CA LYS A 104 -12.58 19.19 4.73
C LYS A 104 -14.08 19.05 5.00
N ALA A 105 -14.83 18.61 4.00
CA ALA A 105 -16.24 18.31 4.16
C ALA A 105 -16.46 17.12 5.09
N THR A 106 -17.67 17.05 5.62
CA THR A 106 -18.18 15.95 6.43
C THR A 106 -19.41 15.35 5.74
N LEU A 107 -19.48 14.02 5.69
CA LEU A 107 -20.67 13.30 5.22
C LEU A 107 -21.62 13.07 6.38
N ARG A 108 -22.91 13.44 6.18
CA ARG A 108 -24.00 13.17 7.14
C ARG A 108 -25.09 12.34 6.48
N ILE A 109 -25.62 11.40 7.24
CA ILE A 109 -26.75 10.57 6.82
C ILE A 109 -27.80 10.69 7.91
N PHE A 110 -28.96 11.23 7.59
CA PHE A 110 -30.08 11.35 8.52
C PHE A 110 -31.23 10.45 8.11
N LEU A 111 -31.84 9.78 9.11
CA LEU A 111 -33.11 9.13 8.95
C LEU A 111 -34.22 10.17 8.97
N GLU A 112 -35.06 10.21 7.93
CA GLU A 112 -36.22 11.08 7.85
C GLU A 112 -37.49 10.32 8.25
N GLY A 113 -38.26 10.89 9.16
CA GLY A 113 -39.47 10.28 9.69
C GLY A 113 -39.25 9.52 11.01
N THR A 114 -40.16 8.59 11.33
CA THR A 114 -40.17 7.82 12.59
C THR A 114 -39.89 6.33 12.39
N ASN A 115 -39.28 5.99 11.28
CA ASN A 115 -39.00 4.61 10.88
C ASN A 115 -37.63 4.15 11.40
N ALA A 116 -37.28 2.93 11.08
CA ALA A 116 -35.93 2.41 11.26
C ALA A 116 -35.35 1.94 9.91
N VAL A 117 -34.02 1.94 9.82
CA VAL A 117 -33.28 1.46 8.65
C VAL A 117 -31.98 0.82 9.11
N ASP A 118 -31.61 -0.26 8.46
CA ASP A 118 -30.30 -0.92 8.59
C ASP A 118 -29.39 -0.43 7.48
N LEU A 119 -28.20 0.02 7.83
CA LEU A 119 -27.18 0.57 6.92
C LEU A 119 -25.86 -0.14 7.11
N GLU A 120 -25.22 -0.51 6.00
CA GLU A 120 -23.91 -1.13 5.96
C GLU A 120 -23.13 -0.61 4.73
N HIS A 121 -21.80 -0.72 4.77
CA HIS A 121 -20.86 -0.36 3.71
C HIS A 121 -21.17 0.99 3.03
N VAL A 122 -21.22 2.04 3.84
CA VAL A 122 -21.40 3.41 3.35
C VAL A 122 -20.14 3.85 2.59
N SER A 123 -20.32 4.35 1.38
CA SER A 123 -19.23 4.78 0.51
C SER A 123 -19.51 6.12 -0.15
N LEU A 124 -18.47 6.93 -0.33
CA LEU A 124 -18.51 8.15 -1.11
C LEU A 124 -17.23 8.26 -1.96
N PHE A 125 -17.36 8.16 -3.26
CA PHE A 125 -16.24 8.22 -4.19
C PHE A 125 -16.46 9.28 -5.28
N PRO A 126 -15.40 9.97 -5.78
CA PRO A 126 -15.53 10.76 -6.99
C PRO A 126 -15.91 9.86 -8.17
N VAL A 127 -16.66 10.39 -9.12
CA VAL A 127 -16.95 9.69 -10.38
C VAL A 127 -15.74 9.74 -11.31
N ASP A 128 -14.97 10.84 -11.28
CA ASP A 128 -13.70 10.95 -12.02
C ASP A 128 -12.55 10.28 -11.23
N THR A 129 -12.37 9.00 -11.47
CA THR A 129 -11.30 8.17 -10.91
C THR A 129 -10.29 7.80 -11.99
N TRP A 130 -9.19 7.17 -11.60
CA TRP A 130 -8.25 6.61 -12.55
C TRP A 130 -8.93 5.63 -13.51
N LYS A 131 -8.80 5.89 -14.82
CA LYS A 131 -9.48 5.15 -15.91
C LYS A 131 -11.01 5.06 -15.77
N GLY A 132 -11.63 5.93 -15.00
CA GLY A 132 -13.09 5.98 -14.84
C GLY A 132 -13.70 4.77 -14.11
N ARG A 133 -12.92 4.02 -13.35
CA ARG A 133 -13.42 2.85 -12.62
C ARG A 133 -14.35 3.29 -11.48
N GLU A 134 -15.45 2.57 -11.31
CA GLU A 134 -16.33 2.78 -10.17
C GLU A 134 -15.57 2.51 -8.87
N ASN A 135 -15.63 3.45 -7.92
CA ASN A 135 -14.90 3.42 -6.66
C ASN A 135 -13.38 3.20 -6.84
N GLY A 136 -12.86 3.68 -7.97
CA GLY A 136 -11.48 3.53 -8.37
C GLY A 136 -10.51 4.45 -7.62
N LEU A 137 -9.25 4.33 -7.99
CA LEU A 137 -8.16 5.06 -7.35
C LEU A 137 -8.18 6.55 -7.70
N ARG A 138 -7.62 7.35 -6.81
CA ARG A 138 -7.48 8.80 -6.95
C ARG A 138 -6.56 9.14 -8.13
N LYS A 139 -7.14 9.81 -9.12
CA LYS A 139 -6.53 9.99 -10.44
C LYS A 139 -5.20 10.75 -10.42
N ASP A 140 -5.10 11.82 -9.63
CA ASP A 140 -3.87 12.62 -9.53
C ASP A 140 -2.71 11.83 -8.91
N LEU A 141 -2.98 10.99 -7.90
CA LEU A 141 -1.96 10.18 -7.26
C LEU A 141 -1.45 9.06 -8.18
N VAL A 142 -2.36 8.38 -8.88
CA VAL A 142 -1.94 7.34 -9.83
C VAL A 142 -1.20 7.94 -11.03
N GLN A 143 -1.61 9.13 -11.49
CA GLN A 143 -0.88 9.81 -12.57
C GLN A 143 0.58 10.08 -12.19
N LEU A 144 0.86 10.44 -10.92
CA LEU A 144 2.23 10.63 -10.46
C LEU A 144 3.04 9.32 -10.50
N LEU A 145 2.42 8.18 -10.18
CA LEU A 145 3.08 6.88 -10.30
C LEU A 145 3.33 6.51 -11.77
N ALA A 146 2.35 6.72 -12.63
CA ALA A 146 2.49 6.46 -14.06
C ALA A 146 3.56 7.33 -14.72
N ASP A 147 3.69 8.61 -14.32
CA ASP A 147 4.69 9.56 -14.80
C ASP A 147 6.13 9.14 -14.42
N LEU A 148 6.29 8.32 -13.39
CA LEU A 148 7.59 7.73 -13.02
C LEU A 148 8.03 6.65 -14.00
N LYS A 149 7.14 6.06 -14.79
CA LYS A 149 7.40 4.90 -15.64
C LYS A 149 8.15 3.78 -14.90
N PRO A 150 7.63 3.30 -13.78
CA PRO A 150 8.33 2.36 -12.93
C PRO A 150 8.51 1.00 -13.62
N GLY A 151 9.65 0.34 -13.37
CA GLY A 151 9.88 -1.02 -13.83
C GLY A 151 9.23 -2.07 -12.94
N ILE A 152 9.07 -1.78 -11.66
CA ILE A 152 8.46 -2.66 -10.67
C ILE A 152 7.52 -1.85 -9.75
N PHE A 153 6.58 -2.55 -9.11
CA PHE A 153 5.75 -2.03 -8.05
C PHE A 153 5.71 -3.03 -6.88
N ARG A 154 6.36 -2.68 -5.75
CA ARG A 154 6.43 -3.50 -4.53
C ARG A 154 5.25 -3.16 -3.62
N PHE A 155 4.51 -4.17 -3.19
CA PHE A 155 3.34 -4.01 -2.32
C PHE A 155 3.15 -5.23 -1.39
N PRO A 156 2.35 -5.13 -0.33
CA PRO A 156 1.50 -4.02 0.10
C PRO A 156 2.27 -2.93 0.85
N GLY A 157 3.51 -3.14 1.22
CA GLY A 157 4.39 -2.22 1.92
C GLY A 157 5.37 -2.93 2.84
N GLY A 158 5.89 -2.22 3.84
CA GLY A 158 6.88 -2.70 4.78
C GLY A 158 6.30 -3.55 5.91
N CYS A 159 6.46 -3.10 7.17
CA CYS A 159 6.05 -3.84 8.38
C CYS A 159 4.56 -4.21 8.46
N ILE A 160 3.70 -3.69 7.60
CA ILE A 160 2.30 -4.12 7.50
C ILE A 160 2.16 -5.57 7.02
N VAL A 161 3.18 -6.11 6.34
CA VAL A 161 3.22 -7.52 5.91
C VAL A 161 3.21 -8.44 7.11
N GLU A 162 4.00 -8.09 8.13
CA GLU A 162 4.17 -8.90 9.34
C GLU A 162 3.05 -8.68 10.36
N GLY A 163 2.50 -7.46 10.42
CA GLY A 163 1.58 -7.02 11.47
C GLY A 163 2.27 -6.73 12.80
N THR A 164 1.53 -6.17 13.75
CA THR A 164 1.95 -6.07 15.16
C THR A 164 2.05 -7.46 15.78
N ASP A 165 1.10 -8.31 15.42
CA ASP A 165 1.01 -9.72 15.69
C ASP A 165 0.57 -10.48 14.43
N LEU A 166 0.51 -11.80 14.49
CA LEU A 166 0.15 -12.61 13.33
C LEU A 166 -1.32 -12.45 12.89
N GLU A 167 -2.21 -12.00 13.78
CA GLU A 167 -3.62 -11.77 13.46
C GLU A 167 -3.76 -10.49 12.61
N THR A 168 -2.97 -9.47 12.92
CA THR A 168 -2.99 -8.18 12.22
C THR A 168 -2.09 -8.11 10.99
N ARG A 169 -1.38 -9.21 10.64
CA ARG A 169 -0.60 -9.29 9.41
C ARG A 169 -1.47 -9.02 8.19
N TYR A 170 -0.88 -8.53 7.11
CA TYR A 170 -1.60 -8.37 5.86
C TYR A 170 -1.87 -9.75 5.22
N GLN A 171 -3.07 -10.29 5.47
CA GLN A 171 -3.52 -11.51 4.83
C GLN A 171 -4.17 -11.16 3.47
N TRP A 172 -3.47 -11.44 2.38
CA TRP A 172 -3.89 -11.06 1.04
C TRP A 172 -5.26 -11.65 0.65
N LYS A 173 -5.60 -12.85 1.11
CA LYS A 173 -6.91 -13.49 0.87
C LYS A 173 -8.08 -12.71 1.47
N ASN A 174 -7.83 -11.87 2.46
CA ASN A 174 -8.82 -10.96 3.00
C ASN A 174 -8.99 -9.70 2.14
N SER A 175 -8.09 -9.44 1.23
CA SER A 175 -8.06 -8.24 0.39
C SER A 175 -8.51 -8.46 -1.06
N VAL A 176 -9.07 -9.63 -1.36
CA VAL A 176 -9.64 -9.99 -2.67
C VAL A 176 -11.10 -10.43 -2.54
N GLY A 177 -11.81 -10.51 -3.66
CA GLY A 177 -13.26 -10.71 -3.69
C GLY A 177 -14.04 -9.39 -3.54
N PRO A 178 -15.36 -9.44 -3.33
CA PRO A 178 -16.20 -8.26 -3.17
C PRO A 178 -15.69 -7.34 -2.05
N VAL A 179 -15.57 -6.05 -2.33
CA VAL A 179 -14.98 -5.07 -1.38
C VAL A 179 -15.77 -5.00 -0.07
N GLU A 180 -17.09 -5.09 -0.15
CA GLU A 180 -18.00 -5.06 1.00
C GLU A 180 -17.84 -6.26 1.93
N ASN A 181 -17.31 -7.38 1.45
CA ASN A 181 -17.05 -8.59 2.27
C ASN A 181 -15.61 -8.66 2.77
N ARG A 182 -14.78 -7.64 2.55
CA ARG A 182 -13.40 -7.61 3.07
C ARG A 182 -13.41 -7.13 4.51
N PRO A 183 -12.74 -7.84 5.44
CA PRO A 183 -12.72 -7.45 6.85
C PRO A 183 -11.91 -6.18 7.08
N LEU A 184 -12.18 -5.51 8.19
CA LEU A 184 -11.34 -4.44 8.69
C LEU A 184 -10.07 -5.04 9.30
N ASN A 185 -8.90 -4.54 8.93
CA ASN A 185 -7.61 -4.93 9.50
C ASN A 185 -6.98 -3.77 10.28
N GLU A 186 -6.46 -4.05 11.46
CA GLU A 186 -5.69 -3.08 12.22
C GLU A 186 -4.30 -2.93 11.60
N ASN A 187 -3.90 -1.69 11.30
CA ASN A 187 -2.61 -1.44 10.69
C ASN A 187 -1.50 -1.55 11.74
N ARG A 188 -0.39 -2.18 11.37
CA ARG A 188 0.82 -2.29 12.19
C ARG A 188 1.26 -0.94 12.79
N TRP A 189 1.05 0.17 12.10
CA TRP A 189 1.44 1.50 12.53
C TRP A 189 0.46 2.17 13.51
N HIS A 190 -0.65 1.52 13.85
CA HIS A 190 -1.62 2.00 14.81
C HIS A 190 -0.99 2.30 16.19
N TYR A 191 -0.12 1.42 16.69
CA TYR A 191 0.51 1.55 18.01
C TYR A 191 1.90 2.19 18.01
N THR A 192 2.53 2.37 16.86
CA THR A 192 3.98 2.68 16.81
C THR A 192 4.35 4.04 17.37
N PHE A 193 3.43 4.99 17.34
CA PHE A 193 3.69 6.36 17.78
C PHE A 193 2.60 6.87 18.72
N SER A 194 2.54 6.31 19.93
CA SER A 194 1.54 6.63 20.97
C SER A 194 1.43 8.11 21.34
N ASN A 195 2.44 8.92 21.03
CA ASN A 195 2.46 10.35 21.29
C ASN A 195 1.91 11.22 20.14
N ARG A 196 1.49 10.60 19.03
CA ARG A 196 0.87 11.29 17.92
C ARG A 196 -0.63 11.08 17.97
N TYR A 197 -1.37 12.17 17.89
CA TYR A 197 -2.81 12.10 17.75
C TYR A 197 -3.14 11.70 16.32
N TYR A 198 -3.29 10.39 16.08
CA TYR A 198 -3.97 9.88 14.92
C TYR A 198 -5.25 9.19 15.37
N PRO A 199 -6.36 9.38 14.63
CA PRO A 199 -7.49 8.48 14.78
C PRO A 199 -7.01 7.05 14.49
N ASP A 200 -7.78 6.10 14.92
CA ASP A 200 -7.52 4.68 14.69
C ASP A 200 -7.03 4.41 13.28
N TYR A 201 -5.92 3.69 13.14
CA TYR A 201 -5.30 3.42 11.85
C TYR A 201 -5.63 2.01 11.38
N TYR A 202 -6.71 1.89 10.62
CA TYR A 202 -7.22 0.65 10.07
C TYR A 202 -7.12 0.62 8.56
N GLN A 203 -7.09 -0.60 8.00
CA GLN A 203 -7.19 -0.87 6.58
C GLN A 203 -8.52 -1.58 6.30
N SER A 204 -9.33 -1.02 5.42
CA SER A 204 -10.57 -1.64 4.95
C SER A 204 -10.35 -2.63 3.82
N TYR A 205 -9.11 -2.79 3.36
CA TYR A 205 -8.74 -3.54 2.16
C TYR A 205 -9.43 -3.08 0.87
N GLY A 206 -10.01 -1.88 0.84
CA GLY A 206 -10.54 -1.31 -0.39
C GLY A 206 -9.50 -1.14 -1.51
N LEU A 207 -8.23 -0.95 -1.12
CA LEU A 207 -7.05 -1.14 -1.96
C LEU A 207 -6.39 -2.46 -1.53
N GLY A 208 -6.74 -3.55 -2.19
CA GLY A 208 -6.25 -4.89 -1.90
C GLY A 208 -5.30 -5.43 -2.97
N PHE A 209 -4.98 -6.71 -2.89
CA PHE A 209 -4.02 -7.32 -3.82
C PHE A 209 -4.49 -7.29 -5.28
N TYR A 210 -5.78 -7.49 -5.53
CA TYR A 210 -6.32 -7.34 -6.88
C TYR A 210 -6.07 -5.94 -7.45
N GLU A 211 -6.36 -4.92 -6.65
CA GLU A 211 -6.17 -3.52 -7.05
C GLU A 211 -4.68 -3.17 -7.20
N PHE A 212 -3.79 -3.75 -6.40
CA PHE A 212 -2.34 -3.59 -6.57
C PHE A 212 -1.81 -4.23 -7.85
N PHE A 213 -2.27 -5.44 -8.19
CA PHE A 213 -1.91 -6.09 -9.46
C PHE A 213 -2.42 -5.28 -10.65
N LEU A 214 -3.67 -4.83 -10.59
CA LEU A 214 -4.27 -4.01 -11.63
C LEU A 214 -3.54 -2.67 -11.80
N LEU A 215 -3.19 -2.02 -10.69
CA LEU A 215 -2.40 -0.78 -10.70
C LEU A 215 -1.02 -1.03 -11.33
N SER A 216 -0.35 -2.12 -10.98
CA SER A 216 0.96 -2.47 -11.55
C SER A 216 0.88 -2.57 -13.08
N GLU A 217 -0.10 -3.31 -13.60
CA GLU A 217 -0.32 -3.45 -15.04
C GLU A 217 -0.61 -2.09 -15.69
N GLU A 218 -1.47 -1.27 -15.08
CA GLU A 218 -1.90 0.01 -15.63
C GLU A 218 -0.84 1.09 -15.67
N ILE A 219 0.15 1.03 -14.78
CA ILE A 219 1.32 1.93 -14.80
C ILE A 219 2.52 1.33 -15.53
N GLY A 220 2.39 0.09 -16.05
CA GLY A 220 3.42 -0.60 -16.81
C GLY A 220 4.57 -1.16 -15.97
N ALA A 221 4.30 -1.49 -14.70
CA ALA A 221 5.27 -2.05 -13.76
C ALA A 221 5.07 -3.55 -13.55
N GLU A 222 6.15 -4.29 -13.34
CA GLU A 222 6.08 -5.68 -12.88
C GLU A 222 5.59 -5.71 -11.42
N PRO A 223 4.57 -6.51 -11.08
CA PRO A 223 4.11 -6.63 -9.71
C PRO A 223 5.12 -7.43 -8.86
N LEU A 224 5.42 -6.93 -7.67
CA LEU A 224 6.26 -7.60 -6.69
C LEU A 224 5.56 -7.61 -5.33
N PRO A 225 4.67 -8.60 -5.11
CA PRO A 225 4.03 -8.79 -3.82
C PRO A 225 5.00 -9.33 -2.77
N ILE A 226 4.86 -8.85 -1.53
CA ILE A 226 5.59 -9.34 -0.36
C ILE A 226 4.60 -10.02 0.58
N LEU A 227 4.92 -11.23 1.03
CA LEU A 227 4.09 -12.01 1.95
C LEU A 227 4.79 -12.27 3.28
N SER A 228 3.99 -12.47 4.32
CA SER A 228 4.48 -12.89 5.63
C SER A 228 5.12 -14.27 5.56
N CYS A 229 6.25 -14.44 6.22
CA CYS A 229 6.93 -15.73 6.41
C CYS A 229 6.59 -16.39 7.75
N GLY A 230 5.54 -15.95 8.45
CA GLY A 230 5.15 -16.46 9.76
C GLY A 230 5.89 -15.80 10.93
N LEU A 231 6.62 -14.71 10.69
CA LEU A 231 7.17 -13.85 11.73
C LEU A 231 6.27 -12.62 11.90
N ALA A 232 5.82 -12.35 13.11
CA ALA A 232 5.29 -11.05 13.48
C ALA A 232 6.44 -10.02 13.50
N CYS A 233 6.11 -8.74 13.43
CA CYS A 233 7.15 -7.70 13.37
C CYS A 233 8.14 -7.79 14.53
N GLN A 234 9.39 -8.16 14.23
CA GLN A 234 10.44 -8.35 15.22
C GLN A 234 10.85 -7.06 15.94
N PHE A 235 10.56 -5.87 15.39
CA PHE A 235 10.74 -4.61 16.12
C PHE A 235 9.82 -4.46 17.34
N GLN A 236 8.77 -5.26 17.43
CA GLN A 236 7.78 -5.23 18.53
C GLN A 236 7.70 -6.54 19.30
N ASN A 237 8.28 -7.60 18.80
CA ASN A 237 8.15 -8.96 19.35
C ASN A 237 9.52 -9.62 19.48
N ASP A 238 10.05 -9.62 20.70
CA ASP A 238 11.31 -10.32 21.05
C ASP A 238 11.05 -11.78 21.43
N ASP A 239 9.81 -12.16 21.72
CA ASP A 239 9.43 -13.50 22.17
C ASP A 239 9.11 -14.40 20.98
N MET A 240 9.77 -15.55 20.91
CA MET A 240 9.57 -16.55 19.86
C MET A 240 8.14 -17.08 19.82
N SER A 241 7.39 -17.04 20.93
CA SER A 241 5.98 -17.45 20.97
C SER A 241 5.03 -16.53 20.19
N ALA A 242 5.51 -15.31 19.81
CA ALA A 242 4.76 -14.41 18.94
C ALA A 242 4.80 -14.82 17.45
N HIS A 243 5.64 -15.80 17.11
CA HIS A 243 5.89 -16.24 15.75
C HIS A 243 5.32 -17.65 15.52
N VAL A 244 5.04 -17.97 14.27
CA VAL A 244 4.61 -19.35 13.90
C VAL A 244 5.78 -20.30 14.09
N ALA A 245 5.54 -21.49 14.64
CA ALA A 245 6.54 -22.54 14.65
C ALA A 245 6.86 -23.02 13.22
N VAL A 246 8.10 -23.45 12.97
CA VAL A 246 8.51 -23.84 11.60
C VAL A 246 7.68 -25.01 11.06
N GLU A 247 7.29 -25.95 11.95
CA GLU A 247 6.41 -27.09 11.64
C GLU A 247 4.98 -26.69 11.28
N ASP A 248 4.55 -25.47 11.60
CA ASP A 248 3.19 -24.95 11.35
C ASP A 248 3.13 -23.94 10.19
N LEU A 249 4.16 -23.87 9.36
CA LEU A 249 4.25 -22.92 8.23
C LEU A 249 3.38 -23.28 7.02
N ASP A 250 2.83 -24.48 6.94
CA ASP A 250 2.07 -24.94 5.77
C ASP A 250 0.98 -23.96 5.31
N PRO A 251 0.17 -23.32 6.19
CA PRO A 251 -0.84 -22.34 5.76
C PRO A 251 -0.23 -21.10 5.11
N TYR A 252 0.93 -20.65 5.57
CA TYR A 252 1.64 -19.48 5.02
C TYR A 252 2.29 -19.80 3.66
N ILE A 253 2.84 -21.01 3.53
CA ILE A 253 3.37 -21.52 2.27
C ILE A 253 2.23 -21.65 1.25
N GLN A 254 1.08 -22.18 1.67
CA GLN A 254 -0.10 -22.28 0.82
C GLN A 254 -0.60 -20.90 0.37
N ASP A 255 -0.56 -19.88 1.26
CA ASP A 255 -0.88 -18.50 0.89
C ASP A 255 0.00 -17.99 -0.27
N ALA A 256 1.29 -18.36 -0.28
CA ALA A 256 2.19 -17.97 -1.37
C ALA A 256 1.87 -18.71 -2.68
N LEU A 257 1.59 -20.01 -2.63
CA LEU A 257 1.21 -20.81 -3.79
C LEU A 257 -0.12 -20.33 -4.40
N ASP A 258 -1.11 -20.08 -3.56
CA ASP A 258 -2.42 -19.55 -3.94
C ASP A 258 -2.32 -18.15 -4.57
N LEU A 259 -1.42 -17.30 -4.06
CA LEU A 259 -1.19 -15.98 -4.66
C LEU A 259 -0.62 -16.09 -6.06
N ILE A 260 0.31 -17.01 -6.29
CA ILE A 260 0.86 -17.25 -7.64
C ILE A 260 -0.26 -17.77 -8.56
N GLU A 261 -1.12 -18.66 -8.07
CA GLU A 261 -2.29 -19.11 -8.84
C GLU A 261 -3.27 -17.96 -9.09
N PHE A 262 -3.56 -17.11 -8.08
CA PHE A 262 -4.40 -15.92 -8.26
C PHE A 262 -3.84 -15.01 -9.36
N ALA A 263 -2.55 -14.74 -9.36
CA ALA A 263 -1.93 -13.85 -10.33
C ALA A 263 -1.81 -14.47 -11.73
N ASN A 264 -1.45 -15.74 -11.83
CA ASN A 264 -1.01 -16.37 -13.08
C ASN A 264 -1.85 -17.58 -13.51
N GLY A 265 -2.68 -18.14 -12.62
CA GLY A 265 -3.45 -19.34 -12.87
C GLY A 265 -4.51 -19.16 -13.96
N ASP A 266 -4.87 -20.26 -14.60
CA ASP A 266 -5.98 -20.31 -15.57
C ASP A 266 -7.33 -20.06 -14.86
N VAL A 267 -8.30 -19.53 -15.59
CA VAL A 267 -9.66 -19.25 -15.05
C VAL A 267 -10.43 -20.49 -14.58
N THR A 268 -9.93 -21.69 -14.86
CA THR A 268 -10.49 -22.96 -14.37
C THR A 268 -9.96 -23.35 -12.99
N THR A 269 -8.88 -22.72 -12.53
CA THR A 269 -8.35 -22.91 -11.18
C THR A 269 -9.15 -22.08 -10.17
N GLU A 270 -9.04 -22.43 -8.87
CA GLU A 270 -9.81 -21.74 -7.82
C GLU A 270 -9.51 -20.23 -7.78
N TRP A 271 -8.24 -19.87 -7.69
CA TRP A 271 -7.84 -18.47 -7.53
C TRP A 271 -7.82 -17.71 -8.87
N GLY A 272 -7.52 -18.38 -9.98
CA GLY A 272 -7.64 -17.80 -11.31
C GLY A 272 -9.09 -17.48 -11.67
N LYS A 273 -10.05 -18.32 -11.23
CA LYS A 273 -11.48 -18.07 -11.36
C LYS A 273 -11.90 -16.83 -10.57
N LEU A 274 -11.48 -16.71 -9.30
CA LEU A 274 -11.77 -15.52 -8.49
C LEU A 274 -11.25 -14.23 -9.15
N ARG A 275 -10.01 -14.25 -9.67
CA ARG A 275 -9.47 -13.11 -10.43
C ARG A 275 -10.36 -12.75 -11.61
N ALA A 276 -10.83 -13.73 -12.37
CA ALA A 276 -11.73 -13.51 -13.52
C ALA A 276 -13.08 -12.94 -13.08
N GLU A 277 -13.67 -13.44 -12.01
CA GLU A 277 -14.90 -12.93 -11.41
C GLU A 277 -14.77 -11.47 -10.92
N MET A 278 -13.58 -11.09 -10.47
CA MET A 278 -13.24 -9.70 -10.14
C MET A 278 -13.03 -8.81 -11.37
N GLY A 279 -13.10 -9.34 -12.58
CA GLY A 279 -13.07 -8.59 -13.83
C GLY A 279 -11.77 -8.70 -14.63
N HIS A 280 -10.80 -9.53 -14.22
CA HIS A 280 -9.53 -9.71 -14.91
C HIS A 280 -9.27 -11.19 -15.27
N PRO A 281 -9.85 -11.72 -16.35
CA PRO A 281 -9.68 -13.13 -16.74
C PRO A 281 -8.25 -13.47 -17.19
N ALA A 282 -7.51 -12.50 -17.78
CA ALA A 282 -6.12 -12.71 -18.18
C ALA A 282 -5.18 -12.81 -16.95
N PRO A 283 -4.08 -13.57 -17.02
CA PRO A 283 -3.07 -13.57 -15.98
C PRO A 283 -2.36 -12.21 -15.89
N PHE A 284 -1.95 -11.83 -14.69
CA PHE A 284 -1.11 -10.64 -14.46
C PHE A 284 0.37 -10.86 -14.82
N ASN A 285 0.76 -12.10 -15.11
CA ASN A 285 2.13 -12.50 -15.47
C ASN A 285 3.17 -12.11 -14.38
N MET A 286 2.81 -12.28 -13.13
CA MET A 286 3.71 -12.07 -12.00
C MET A 286 4.96 -12.92 -12.14
N LYS A 287 6.14 -12.32 -11.97
CA LYS A 287 7.45 -12.96 -12.09
C LYS A 287 8.19 -13.07 -10.77
N PHE A 288 7.83 -12.25 -9.79
CA PHE A 288 8.55 -12.09 -8.55
C PHE A 288 7.61 -12.26 -7.36
N ILE A 289 8.12 -12.84 -6.29
CA ILE A 289 7.46 -12.89 -4.98
C ILE A 289 8.50 -12.68 -3.88
N GLY A 290 8.21 -11.80 -2.95
CA GLY A 290 9.00 -11.61 -1.75
C GLY A 290 8.39 -12.36 -0.57
N ILE A 291 9.23 -13.00 0.24
CA ILE A 291 8.84 -13.74 1.43
C ILE A 291 9.52 -13.11 2.64
N GLY A 292 8.73 -12.50 3.50
CA GLY A 292 9.19 -11.73 4.64
C GLY A 292 9.57 -10.28 4.27
N ASN A 293 9.56 -9.40 5.28
CA ASN A 293 9.95 -8.00 5.17
C ASN A 293 10.86 -7.62 6.35
N GLU A 294 12.07 -7.20 6.08
CA GLU A 294 13.04 -6.74 7.09
C GLU A 294 13.31 -7.75 8.22
N GLN A 295 13.03 -9.03 8.05
CA GLN A 295 13.32 -10.05 9.05
C GLN A 295 14.82 -10.22 9.27
N TRP A 296 15.21 -10.58 10.49
CA TRP A 296 16.59 -10.86 10.86
C TRP A 296 16.71 -12.12 11.72
N GLY A 297 17.98 -12.46 12.08
CA GLY A 297 18.30 -13.62 12.90
C GLY A 297 18.18 -14.95 12.16
N PRO A 298 18.50 -16.07 12.83
CA PRO A 298 18.39 -17.42 12.27
C PRO A 298 16.94 -17.82 11.98
N GLU A 299 15.97 -17.22 12.66
CA GLU A 299 14.54 -17.47 12.53
C GLU A 299 14.04 -17.22 11.12
N TYR A 300 14.64 -16.29 10.40
CA TYR A 300 14.19 -15.95 9.06
C TYR A 300 14.61 -16.99 8.01
N PRO A 301 15.90 -17.34 7.81
CA PRO A 301 16.29 -18.35 6.83
C PRO A 301 15.68 -19.73 7.12
N GLU A 302 15.44 -20.10 8.38
CA GLU A 302 14.77 -21.35 8.74
C GLU A 302 13.33 -21.39 8.18
N ARG A 303 12.63 -20.25 8.18
CA ARG A 303 11.28 -20.14 7.62
C ARG A 303 11.28 -19.97 6.11
N LEU A 304 12.22 -19.21 5.55
CA LEU A 304 12.31 -18.97 4.11
C LEU A 304 12.59 -20.25 3.32
N GLU A 305 13.40 -21.16 3.87
CA GLU A 305 13.81 -22.38 3.17
C GLU A 305 12.63 -23.26 2.71
N PRO A 306 11.61 -23.60 3.54
CA PRO A 306 10.45 -24.35 3.08
C PRO A 306 9.62 -23.62 2.02
N PHE A 307 9.49 -22.30 2.08
CA PHE A 307 8.84 -21.52 1.01
C PHE A 307 9.57 -21.68 -0.32
N ILE A 308 10.91 -21.52 -0.32
CA ILE A 308 11.72 -21.68 -1.53
C ILE A 308 11.52 -23.06 -2.14
N LYS A 309 11.52 -24.12 -1.31
CA LYS A 309 11.33 -25.51 -1.77
C LYS A 309 9.95 -25.69 -2.42
N ALA A 310 8.90 -25.23 -1.76
CA ALA A 310 7.52 -25.37 -2.23
C ALA A 310 7.28 -24.56 -3.53
N ILE A 311 7.67 -23.29 -3.54
CA ILE A 311 7.47 -22.42 -4.71
C ILE A 311 8.22 -22.96 -5.92
N ARG A 312 9.48 -23.37 -5.76
CA ARG A 312 10.26 -23.93 -6.89
C ARG A 312 9.73 -25.25 -7.41
N ALA A 313 9.13 -26.06 -6.54
CA ALA A 313 8.51 -27.32 -6.96
C ALA A 313 7.24 -27.07 -7.79
N ALA A 314 6.41 -26.10 -7.42
CA ALA A 314 5.15 -25.80 -8.09
C ALA A 314 5.29 -24.80 -9.25
N TYR A 315 6.13 -23.78 -9.07
CA TYR A 315 6.27 -22.64 -9.99
C TYR A 315 7.75 -22.29 -10.23
N PRO A 316 8.51 -23.10 -10.96
CA PRO A 316 9.97 -22.98 -11.10
C PRO A 316 10.44 -21.69 -11.77
N ASN A 317 9.55 -20.97 -12.47
CA ASN A 317 9.86 -19.72 -13.15
C ASN A 317 9.66 -18.47 -12.29
N ILE A 318 9.08 -18.60 -11.10
CA ILE A 318 8.91 -17.49 -10.16
C ILE A 318 10.22 -17.20 -9.45
N GLN A 319 10.66 -15.97 -9.50
CA GLN A 319 11.86 -15.50 -8.81
C GLN A 319 11.52 -15.11 -7.37
N ILE A 320 12.31 -15.62 -6.43
CA ILE A 320 12.07 -15.43 -4.99
C ILE A 320 13.02 -14.34 -4.47
N VAL A 321 12.42 -13.35 -3.82
CA VAL A 321 13.12 -12.24 -3.16
C VAL A 321 13.17 -12.53 -1.66
N GLY A 322 14.39 -12.67 -1.13
CA GLY A 322 14.64 -12.78 0.31
C GLY A 322 15.12 -11.45 0.88
N SER A 323 15.07 -11.29 2.20
CA SER A 323 15.46 -10.08 2.91
C SER A 323 16.89 -10.19 3.47
N SER A 324 17.64 -9.09 3.44
CA SER A 324 18.92 -8.95 4.17
C SER A 324 18.76 -8.28 5.54
N GLY A 325 17.53 -8.15 6.02
CA GLY A 325 17.19 -7.48 7.27
C GLY A 325 16.90 -5.98 7.08
N PRO A 326 16.70 -5.27 8.20
CA PRO A 326 16.30 -3.85 8.17
C PRO A 326 17.46 -2.88 7.89
N ASN A 327 18.69 -3.40 7.85
CA ASN A 327 19.89 -2.61 7.67
C ASN A 327 20.73 -3.12 6.50
N SER A 328 21.47 -2.21 5.88
CA SER A 328 22.34 -2.48 4.74
C SER A 328 23.80 -2.78 5.13
N GLU A 329 24.07 -2.95 6.41
CA GLU A 329 25.38 -3.25 6.97
C GLU A 329 25.26 -3.69 8.44
N GLY A 330 26.30 -4.30 9.00
CA GLY A 330 26.37 -4.80 10.37
C GLY A 330 25.87 -6.24 10.52
N ASP A 331 25.84 -6.72 11.78
CA ASP A 331 25.70 -8.15 12.12
C ASP A 331 24.50 -8.84 11.45
N GLN A 332 23.35 -8.17 11.38
CA GLN A 332 22.14 -8.74 10.75
C GLN A 332 22.34 -8.94 9.24
N PHE A 333 22.87 -7.92 8.57
CA PHE A 333 23.15 -7.95 7.14
C PHE A 333 24.24 -8.98 6.82
N ASP A 334 25.33 -8.96 7.59
CA ASP A 334 26.49 -9.85 7.40
C ASP A 334 26.15 -11.32 7.65
N TYR A 335 25.15 -11.60 8.50
CA TYR A 335 24.60 -12.93 8.71
C TYR A 335 23.67 -13.36 7.56
N LEU A 336 22.76 -12.49 7.16
CA LEU A 336 21.68 -12.88 6.21
C LEU A 336 22.15 -13.01 4.76
N TRP A 337 23.11 -12.19 4.30
CA TRP A 337 23.58 -12.29 2.93
C TRP A 337 24.16 -13.67 2.56
N PRO A 338 25.07 -14.29 3.36
CA PRO A 338 25.50 -15.68 3.16
C PRO A 338 24.36 -16.68 3.19
N GLU A 339 23.37 -16.50 4.06
CA GLU A 339 22.18 -17.35 4.13
C GLU A 339 21.32 -17.26 2.86
N MET A 340 21.09 -16.06 2.33
CA MET A 340 20.38 -15.89 1.05
C MET A 340 21.12 -16.58 -0.09
N LYS A 341 22.44 -16.53 -0.10
CA LYS A 341 23.27 -17.24 -1.06
C LYS A 341 23.19 -18.77 -0.86
N ARG A 342 23.21 -19.27 0.38
CA ARG A 342 23.04 -20.70 0.72
C ARG A 342 21.70 -21.22 0.24
N LEU A 343 20.64 -20.48 0.50
CA LEU A 343 19.26 -20.82 0.11
C LEU A 343 19.02 -20.63 -1.39
N LYS A 344 19.96 -20.00 -2.11
CA LYS A 344 19.83 -19.65 -3.52
C LYS A 344 18.62 -18.77 -3.81
N ALA A 345 18.33 -17.79 -2.95
CA ALA A 345 17.37 -16.75 -3.32
C ALA A 345 17.76 -16.13 -4.66
N ASP A 346 16.79 -15.74 -5.48
CA ASP A 346 17.09 -15.13 -6.79
C ASP A 346 17.53 -13.68 -6.61
N LEU A 347 16.86 -12.95 -5.69
CA LEU A 347 17.22 -11.59 -5.31
C LEU A 347 17.27 -11.46 -3.79
N VAL A 348 18.05 -10.47 -3.33
CA VAL A 348 18.13 -10.06 -1.94
C VAL A 348 17.65 -8.63 -1.83
N ASP A 349 16.63 -8.41 -1.01
CA ASP A 349 16.06 -7.09 -0.73
C ASP A 349 16.90 -6.39 0.34
N GLU A 350 17.56 -5.28 -0.06
CA GLU A 350 18.37 -4.42 0.80
C GLU A 350 17.61 -3.16 1.14
N HIS A 351 17.54 -2.82 2.43
CA HIS A 351 16.88 -1.62 2.92
C HIS A 351 17.89 -0.66 3.57
N PHE A 352 17.81 0.63 3.25
CA PHE A 352 18.69 1.63 3.85
C PHE A 352 18.05 3.01 3.92
N TYR A 353 17.72 3.39 5.13
CA TYR A 353 17.33 4.73 5.52
C TYR A 353 18.49 5.37 6.27
N ARG A 354 19.31 6.14 5.57
CA ARG A 354 20.62 6.56 6.07
C ARG A 354 20.82 8.08 5.95
N PRO A 355 21.76 8.65 6.76
CA PRO A 355 22.07 10.07 6.68
C PRO A 355 22.83 10.42 5.38
N GLU A 356 22.88 11.71 5.09
CA GLU A 356 23.52 12.28 3.91
C GLU A 356 24.98 11.77 3.69
N SER A 357 25.76 11.70 4.78
CA SER A 357 27.15 11.25 4.72
C SER A 357 27.31 9.79 4.27
N TRP A 358 26.34 8.95 4.61
CA TRP A 358 26.34 7.55 4.19
C TRP A 358 26.16 7.44 2.68
N PHE A 359 25.18 8.16 2.10
CA PHE A 359 24.94 8.14 0.66
C PHE A 359 26.17 8.57 -0.14
N LEU A 360 26.90 9.60 0.32
CA LEU A 360 28.14 10.02 -0.31
C LEU A 360 29.24 8.97 -0.24
N ALA A 361 29.32 8.23 0.87
CA ALA A 361 30.36 7.22 1.07
C ALA A 361 30.11 5.94 0.26
N GLN A 362 28.89 5.71 -0.27
CA GLN A 362 28.49 4.45 -0.89
C GLN A 362 28.63 4.41 -2.42
N GLY A 363 29.35 5.34 -3.02
CA GLY A 363 29.52 5.39 -4.48
C GLY A 363 30.13 4.14 -5.12
N ALA A 364 30.85 3.31 -4.36
CA ALA A 364 31.43 2.05 -4.80
C ALA A 364 30.77 0.79 -4.20
N ARG A 365 29.61 0.93 -3.53
CA ARG A 365 28.96 -0.13 -2.75
C ARG A 365 28.89 -1.47 -3.49
N TYR A 366 28.39 -1.47 -4.70
CA TYR A 366 28.13 -2.70 -5.45
C TYR A 366 29.28 -3.18 -6.35
N ASP A 367 30.38 -2.43 -6.41
CA ASP A 367 31.48 -2.73 -7.35
C ASP A 367 32.14 -4.11 -7.10
N ASN A 368 32.12 -4.57 -5.85
CA ASN A 368 32.77 -5.82 -5.42
C ASN A 368 31.76 -6.95 -5.05
N TYR A 369 30.48 -6.78 -5.31
CA TYR A 369 29.51 -7.85 -5.07
C TYR A 369 29.76 -9.06 -5.99
N ASP A 370 29.48 -10.26 -5.48
CA ASP A 370 29.62 -11.51 -6.24
C ASP A 370 28.55 -11.59 -7.35
N ARG A 371 28.99 -11.43 -8.60
CA ARG A 371 28.11 -11.47 -9.77
C ARG A 371 27.47 -12.83 -10.03
N LYS A 372 27.96 -13.89 -9.39
CA LYS A 372 27.44 -15.27 -9.53
C LYS A 372 26.39 -15.62 -8.48
N GLY A 373 26.28 -14.80 -7.44
CA GLY A 373 25.29 -14.97 -6.37
C GLY A 373 23.91 -14.39 -6.71
N PRO A 374 23.04 -14.30 -5.69
CA PRO A 374 21.75 -13.61 -5.82
C PRO A 374 21.95 -12.18 -6.34
N LYS A 375 20.94 -11.68 -7.06
CA LYS A 375 20.91 -10.29 -7.49
C LYS A 375 20.43 -9.40 -6.36
N VAL A 376 20.66 -8.10 -6.45
CA VAL A 376 20.22 -7.11 -5.47
C VAL A 376 18.93 -6.48 -5.94
N PHE A 377 17.99 -6.38 -5.01
CA PHE A 377 16.88 -5.46 -5.04
C PHE A 377 17.11 -4.41 -3.94
N ALA A 378 17.38 -3.16 -4.29
CA ALA A 378 17.40 -2.05 -3.35
C ALA A 378 15.94 -1.62 -3.10
N GLY A 379 15.21 -2.38 -2.27
CA GLY A 379 13.76 -2.36 -2.21
C GLY A 379 13.16 -1.25 -1.39
N GLU A 380 13.89 -0.75 -0.39
CA GLU A 380 13.48 0.43 0.36
C GLU A 380 14.69 1.31 0.64
N TYR A 381 14.66 2.54 0.14
CA TYR A 381 15.68 3.51 0.52
C TYR A 381 15.19 4.96 0.43
N ALA A 382 15.75 5.78 1.29
CA ALA A 382 15.65 7.22 1.24
C ALA A 382 16.79 7.88 2.02
N CYS A 383 17.26 9.03 1.55
CA CYS A 383 18.21 9.85 2.28
C CYS A 383 17.49 10.58 3.42
N HIS A 384 17.84 10.23 4.67
CA HIS A 384 17.40 10.97 5.84
C HIS A 384 18.22 12.26 5.99
N GLY A 385 17.62 13.38 5.68
CA GLY A 385 18.24 14.69 5.86
C GLY A 385 18.49 15.01 7.34
N ARG A 386 19.14 16.14 7.60
CA ARG A 386 19.49 16.58 8.95
C ARG A 386 18.30 17.18 9.69
N GLY A 387 18.02 16.71 10.89
CA GLY A 387 16.99 17.24 11.76
C GLY A 387 15.58 17.10 11.17
N LYS A 388 14.87 18.23 10.95
CA LYS A 388 13.52 18.25 10.38
C LYS A 388 13.49 18.46 8.86
N LYS A 389 14.62 18.33 8.17
CA LYS A 389 14.74 18.57 6.73
C LYS A 389 14.65 17.25 5.98
N TRP A 390 13.51 16.97 5.36
CA TRP A 390 13.27 15.79 4.54
C TRP A 390 13.00 16.17 3.10
N ASN A 391 13.34 15.28 2.17
CA ASN A 391 13.09 15.46 0.73
C ASN A 391 13.54 16.81 0.18
N HIS A 392 14.51 17.46 0.82
CA HIS A 392 15.08 18.71 0.30
C HIS A 392 16.07 18.43 -0.83
N PHE A 393 16.41 19.46 -1.57
CA PHE A 393 17.24 19.34 -2.77
C PHE A 393 18.56 18.61 -2.55
N ASN A 394 19.27 18.89 -1.45
CA ASN A 394 20.53 18.21 -1.16
C ASN A 394 20.34 16.70 -0.91
N ALA A 395 19.30 16.28 -0.18
CA ALA A 395 19.01 14.86 0.02
C ALA A 395 18.76 14.15 -1.32
N ALA A 396 17.98 14.76 -2.20
CA ALA A 396 17.72 14.24 -3.54
C ALA A 396 18.99 14.17 -4.40
N LEU A 397 19.88 15.14 -4.29
CA LEU A 397 21.17 15.15 -5.00
C LEU A 397 22.05 13.98 -4.54
N LEU A 398 22.04 13.66 -3.23
CA LEU A 398 22.80 12.54 -2.67
C LEU A 398 22.21 11.18 -3.06
N GLU A 399 20.88 11.10 -3.14
CA GLU A 399 20.20 9.93 -3.70
C GLU A 399 20.59 9.75 -5.18
N ALA A 400 20.64 10.82 -5.97
CA ALA A 400 21.10 10.78 -7.35
C ALA A 400 22.56 10.31 -7.48
N ALA A 401 23.46 10.79 -6.61
CA ALA A 401 24.84 10.34 -6.56
C ALA A 401 24.92 8.82 -6.26
N PHE A 402 24.15 8.35 -5.31
CA PHE A 402 24.07 6.92 -4.98
C PHE A 402 23.49 6.09 -6.13
N MET A 403 22.47 6.60 -6.84
CA MET A 403 21.86 5.89 -7.96
C MET A 403 22.83 5.65 -9.13
N THR A 404 23.92 6.42 -9.25
CA THR A 404 24.97 6.13 -10.23
C THR A 404 25.65 4.79 -9.96
N THR A 405 25.81 4.36 -8.69
CA THR A 405 26.38 3.03 -8.38
C THR A 405 25.38 1.92 -8.69
N ILE A 406 24.07 2.15 -8.50
CA ILE A 406 23.02 1.21 -8.90
C ILE A 406 23.08 0.99 -10.42
N GLU A 407 23.06 2.06 -11.20
CA GLU A 407 23.06 2.02 -12.66
C GLU A 407 24.35 1.38 -13.23
N ARG A 408 25.51 1.80 -12.70
CA ARG A 408 26.81 1.25 -13.11
C ARG A 408 26.93 -0.26 -12.85
N ASN A 409 26.25 -0.77 -11.84
CA ASN A 409 26.25 -2.16 -11.40
C ASN A 409 24.93 -2.87 -11.75
N ALA A 410 24.29 -2.54 -12.87
CA ALA A 410 23.02 -3.13 -13.30
C ALA A 410 23.10 -4.65 -13.54
N ASP A 411 24.30 -5.20 -13.65
CA ASP A 411 24.55 -6.65 -13.74
C ASP A 411 24.38 -7.38 -12.39
N ILE A 412 24.37 -6.64 -11.28
CA ILE A 412 24.11 -7.17 -9.92
C ILE A 412 22.87 -6.51 -9.29
N VAL A 413 22.67 -5.21 -9.44
CA VAL A 413 21.49 -4.51 -8.91
C VAL A 413 20.40 -4.48 -9.98
N HIS A 414 19.49 -5.44 -9.92
CA HIS A 414 18.46 -5.60 -10.95
C HIS A 414 17.27 -4.67 -10.76
N MET A 415 16.99 -4.27 -9.53
CA MET A 415 15.82 -3.45 -9.19
C MET A 415 16.15 -2.48 -8.08
N SER A 416 15.47 -1.34 -8.08
CA SER A 416 15.49 -0.40 -6.95
C SER A 416 14.16 0.34 -6.83
N SER A 417 13.76 0.65 -5.61
CA SER A 417 12.54 1.41 -5.34
C SER A 417 12.71 2.35 -4.14
N TYR A 418 12.34 3.60 -4.35
CA TYR A 418 12.23 4.57 -3.26
C TYR A 418 11.06 4.22 -2.34
N ALA A 419 11.24 4.35 -1.05
CA ALA A 419 10.21 4.13 -0.05
C ALA A 419 10.32 5.11 1.12
N PRO A 420 9.16 5.48 1.75
CA PRO A 420 7.78 5.27 1.30
C PRO A 420 7.37 6.17 0.12
N LEU A 421 6.25 5.80 -0.54
CA LEU A 421 5.76 6.56 -1.70
C LEU A 421 4.91 7.76 -1.32
N PHE A 422 3.94 7.58 -0.41
CA PHE A 422 2.90 8.57 -0.13
C PHE A 422 2.79 8.94 1.34
N ALA A 423 2.61 10.24 1.59
CA ALA A 423 2.23 10.74 2.90
C ALA A 423 1.14 11.81 2.81
N HIS A 424 0.10 11.68 3.63
CA HIS A 424 -0.86 12.75 3.82
C HIS A 424 -0.26 13.84 4.73
N VAL A 425 -0.37 15.11 4.35
CA VAL A 425 0.30 16.22 5.05
C VAL A 425 -0.10 16.38 6.51
N GLU A 426 -1.30 15.94 6.89
CA GLU A 426 -1.79 15.97 8.27
C GLU A 426 -1.70 14.61 8.98
N GLY A 427 -1.65 13.48 8.22
CA GLY A 427 -1.75 12.10 8.73
C GLY A 427 -0.52 11.23 8.53
N TRP A 428 0.65 11.80 8.23
CA TRP A 428 1.87 11.03 8.04
C TRP A 428 2.42 10.47 9.36
N GLN A 429 2.95 9.26 9.30
CA GLN A 429 3.62 8.62 10.46
C GLN A 429 5.11 8.40 10.24
N TRP A 430 5.54 8.28 8.99
CA TRP A 430 6.93 8.10 8.58
C TRP A 430 7.35 9.20 7.62
N ARG A 431 8.64 9.41 7.47
CA ARG A 431 9.29 10.35 6.55
C ARG A 431 10.77 9.98 6.38
N PRO A 432 11.42 10.35 5.26
CA PRO A 432 10.90 11.09 4.13
C PRO A 432 9.93 10.27 3.26
N ASP A 433 9.06 10.93 2.51
CA ASP A 433 8.13 10.32 1.56
C ASP A 433 8.25 10.99 0.20
N MET A 434 8.09 10.21 -0.87
CA MET A 434 8.37 10.72 -2.23
C MET A 434 7.31 11.68 -2.73
N ILE A 435 6.04 11.43 -2.40
CA ILE A 435 4.87 12.20 -2.82
C ILE A 435 4.07 12.58 -1.59
N TRP A 436 3.84 13.87 -1.40
CA TRP A 436 2.96 14.37 -0.36
C TRP A 436 1.63 14.79 -0.95
N PHE A 437 0.54 14.61 -0.21
CA PHE A 437 -0.80 14.96 -0.67
C PHE A 437 -1.69 15.41 0.48
N ASP A 438 -2.73 16.16 0.12
CA ASP A 438 -3.88 16.44 0.97
C ASP A 438 -5.16 15.89 0.32
N ASN A 439 -6.31 16.27 0.83
CA ASN A 439 -7.60 15.80 0.31
C ASN A 439 -7.92 16.33 -1.10
N MET A 440 -7.16 17.28 -1.63
CA MET A 440 -7.45 17.99 -2.89
C MET A 440 -6.33 17.96 -3.90
N THR A 441 -5.08 17.90 -3.43
CA THR A 441 -3.87 18.13 -4.25
C THR A 441 -2.77 17.14 -3.89
N SER A 442 -1.78 17.03 -4.75
CA SER A 442 -0.59 16.21 -4.57
C SER A 442 0.67 16.96 -4.93
N PHE A 443 1.79 16.64 -4.27
CA PHE A 443 3.06 17.38 -4.39
C PHE A 443 4.20 16.41 -4.66
N ARG A 444 4.98 16.69 -5.71
CA ARG A 444 6.23 15.99 -6.01
C ARG A 444 7.36 16.57 -5.17
N THR A 445 8.13 15.71 -4.51
CA THR A 445 9.36 16.12 -3.81
C THR A 445 10.55 16.21 -4.77
N CYS A 446 11.69 16.73 -4.30
CA CYS A 446 12.94 16.70 -5.08
C CYS A 446 13.36 15.25 -5.39
N SER A 447 13.18 14.33 -4.44
CA SER A 447 13.45 12.89 -4.62
C SER A 447 12.58 12.26 -5.73
N TYR A 448 11.32 12.70 -5.89
CA TYR A 448 10.46 12.26 -6.97
C TYR A 448 11.10 12.56 -8.35
N TYR A 449 11.59 13.77 -8.54
CA TYR A 449 12.20 14.14 -9.82
C TYR A 449 13.49 13.39 -10.12
N VAL A 450 14.29 13.06 -9.09
CA VAL A 450 15.47 12.20 -9.24
C VAL A 450 15.05 10.80 -9.72
N GLN A 451 14.09 10.18 -9.05
CA GLN A 451 13.56 8.87 -9.46
C GLN A 451 13.00 8.90 -10.88
N GLN A 452 12.24 9.94 -11.23
CA GLN A 452 11.67 10.11 -12.56
C GLN A 452 12.76 10.24 -13.64
N LEU A 453 13.82 11.01 -13.40
CA LEU A 453 14.92 11.18 -14.35
C LEU A 453 15.62 9.83 -14.63
N TYR A 454 16.00 9.10 -13.59
CA TYR A 454 16.64 7.78 -13.74
C TYR A 454 15.72 6.77 -14.42
N SER A 455 14.46 6.73 -14.04
CA SER A 455 13.50 5.79 -14.61
C SER A 455 13.17 6.09 -16.07
N THR A 456 13.06 7.39 -16.44
CA THR A 456 12.68 7.82 -17.79
C THR A 456 13.83 7.73 -18.79
N TYR A 457 15.04 8.07 -18.34
CA TYR A 457 16.23 8.17 -19.20
C TYR A 457 17.21 6.99 -19.06
N LYS A 458 16.80 5.92 -18.43
CA LYS A 458 17.61 4.70 -18.32
C LYS A 458 17.96 4.15 -19.71
N GLY A 459 19.22 3.74 -19.88
CA GLY A 459 19.70 3.06 -21.06
C GLY A 459 19.32 1.56 -21.08
N THR A 460 19.66 0.87 -22.17
CA THR A 460 19.57 -0.60 -22.30
C THR A 460 20.85 -1.30 -21.93
N ASN A 461 21.97 -0.59 -21.87
CA ASN A 461 23.27 -1.12 -21.52
C ASN A 461 23.99 -0.13 -20.58
N ALA A 462 24.58 -0.64 -19.51
CA ALA A 462 25.48 0.14 -18.70
C ALA A 462 26.87 0.19 -19.36
N LEU A 463 27.38 1.37 -19.63
CA LEU A 463 28.69 1.55 -20.24
C LEU A 463 29.75 1.79 -19.15
N LYS A 464 30.95 1.23 -19.36
CA LYS A 464 32.06 1.47 -18.45
C LYS A 464 32.54 2.92 -18.58
N MET A 465 32.37 3.67 -17.50
CA MET A 465 32.86 5.07 -17.39
C MET A 465 33.93 5.15 -16.31
N THR A 466 35.10 5.69 -16.67
CA THR A 466 36.23 5.80 -15.74
C THR A 466 36.90 7.17 -15.81
N MET A 467 37.47 7.60 -14.69
CA MET A 467 38.41 8.73 -14.60
C MET A 467 39.76 8.16 -14.12
N ASP A 468 40.82 8.43 -14.89
CA ASP A 468 42.15 7.90 -14.63
C ASP A 468 42.21 6.35 -14.40
N GLY A 469 41.39 5.64 -15.19
CA GLY A 469 41.28 4.18 -15.13
C GLY A 469 40.47 3.61 -13.97
N LYS A 470 39.91 4.44 -13.09
CA LYS A 470 39.08 4.04 -11.94
C LYS A 470 37.61 4.39 -12.17
N ASN A 471 36.71 3.59 -11.61
CA ASN A 471 35.27 3.91 -11.60
C ASN A 471 35.03 5.28 -10.96
N ILE A 472 34.05 6.02 -11.47
CA ILE A 472 33.69 7.35 -10.95
C ILE A 472 32.69 7.14 -9.80
N THR A 473 33.17 7.34 -8.56
CA THR A 473 32.47 6.95 -7.33
C THR A 473 32.47 8.04 -6.26
N GLY A 474 32.90 9.25 -6.61
CA GLY A 474 33.11 10.32 -5.63
C GLY A 474 34.34 10.12 -4.74
N ALA A 475 35.23 9.18 -5.08
CA ALA A 475 36.42 8.87 -4.31
C ALA A 475 37.44 10.04 -4.31
N ASP A 476 38.42 9.97 -3.42
CA ASP A 476 39.48 10.95 -3.35
C ASP A 476 40.15 11.15 -4.71
N GLY A 477 40.38 12.41 -5.08
CA GLY A 477 40.94 12.80 -6.36
C GLY A 477 39.93 12.94 -7.49
N GLN A 478 38.66 12.55 -7.29
CA GLN A 478 37.57 12.70 -8.28
C GLN A 478 36.70 13.94 -8.08
N ASN A 479 37.09 14.86 -7.19
CA ASN A 479 36.41 16.12 -6.91
C ASN A 479 34.91 15.97 -6.59
N GLY A 480 34.50 14.87 -5.94
CA GLY A 480 33.11 14.60 -5.60
C GLY A 480 32.24 14.28 -6.84
N LEU A 481 32.84 13.87 -7.95
CA LEU A 481 32.11 13.45 -9.15
C LEU A 481 31.53 12.05 -8.96
N PHE A 482 30.24 11.89 -9.26
CA PHE A 482 29.53 10.62 -9.36
C PHE A 482 28.97 10.53 -10.77
N ALA A 483 29.15 9.41 -11.45
CA ALA A 483 28.67 9.22 -12.82
C ALA A 483 28.42 7.76 -13.20
N SER A 484 27.44 7.55 -14.06
CA SER A 484 27.13 6.33 -14.79
C SER A 484 26.73 6.65 -16.21
N ALA A 485 26.82 5.69 -17.13
CA ALA A 485 26.42 5.86 -18.53
C ALA A 485 25.86 4.53 -19.09
#